data_c953538e72e09fb781cc680388f81e74
#
_entry.id   c953538e72e09fb781cc680388f81e74
#
_cell.length_a   1.000
_cell.length_b   1.000
_cell.length_c   1.000
_cell.angle_alpha   90.00
_cell.angle_beta   90.00
_cell.angle_gamma   90.00
#
_symmetry.space_group_name_H-M   'P 1'
#
loop_
_entity.id
_entity.type
_entity.pdbx_description
1 polymer ?
#
loop_
_entity_poly.entity_id
_entity_poly.type
_entity_poly.pdbx_seq_one_letter_code
_entity_poly.pdbx_strand_id
1 'polypeptide(L)'
;MKDQGVELIEGIDKLSIMGLSRVVGRLPYLLRLKRKIKILLDNRGIDLVIPIDFPGFNMSIIGLAHRRNVKVLYYVAPKVWAWGSSRIAKLMRCTDSLAVIFPFEEEFFRTRGCNARFVGHPLLDWIQPLSE
;
A
#
# COMPACT_ATOMS: atom_id res chain seq x y z
N MET A 1 11.30 12.95 -3.04
CA MET A 1 10.95 12.67 -1.62
C MET A 1 11.95 13.28 -0.65
N LYS A 2 13.29 13.04 -0.78
CA LYS A 2 14.27 13.72 0.09
C LYS A 2 14.13 15.24 0.05
N ASP A 3 13.92 15.80 -1.13
CA ASP A 3 13.77 17.24 -1.35
C ASP A 3 12.51 17.86 -0.73
N GLN A 4 11.62 17.02 -0.19
CA GLN A 4 10.37 17.38 0.49
C GLN A 4 10.44 17.15 2.01
N GLY A 5 11.64 17.03 2.58
CA GLY A 5 11.84 16.83 4.02
C GLY A 5 11.44 15.44 4.56
N VAL A 6 11.25 14.45 3.67
CA VAL A 6 10.88 13.08 4.07
C VAL A 6 12.11 12.29 4.47
N GLU A 7 12.11 11.70 5.67
CA GLU A 7 13.13 10.75 6.11
C GLU A 7 13.03 9.46 5.31
N LEU A 8 14.07 9.12 4.52
CA LEU A 8 14.12 7.87 3.76
C LEU A 8 14.77 6.77 4.61
N ILE A 9 13.98 5.74 4.89
CA ILE A 9 14.44 4.55 5.61
C ILE A 9 15.11 3.54 4.68
N GLU A 10 14.58 3.40 3.46
CA GLU A 10 15.12 2.55 2.38
C GLU A 10 14.83 3.16 1.01
N GLY A 11 15.73 2.90 0.05
CA GLY A 11 15.55 3.30 -1.35
C GLY A 11 14.68 2.30 -2.13
N ILE A 12 13.90 2.82 -3.08
CA ILE A 12 13.01 2.01 -3.94
C ILE A 12 13.80 1.12 -4.92
N ASP A 13 15.05 1.49 -5.23
CA ASP A 13 15.88 0.79 -6.20
C ASP A 13 16.07 -0.70 -5.86
N LYS A 14 16.05 -1.01 -4.57
CA LYS A 14 16.13 -2.39 -4.05
C LYS A 14 14.81 -3.15 -4.14
N LEU A 15 13.69 -2.46 -4.34
CA LEU A 15 12.34 -3.04 -4.45
C LEU A 15 11.90 -3.21 -5.90
N SER A 16 12.44 -2.40 -6.80
CA SER A 16 12.00 -2.19 -8.18
C SER A 16 12.53 -3.23 -9.19
N ILE A 17 12.45 -4.53 -8.91
CA ILE A 17 12.80 -5.53 -9.93
C ILE A 17 11.64 -6.51 -10.11
N MET A 18 10.95 -6.37 -11.24
CA MET A 18 9.94 -7.31 -11.71
C MET A 18 10.63 -8.60 -12.23
N GLY A 19 10.22 -9.75 -11.70
CA GLY A 19 10.64 -11.07 -12.16
C GLY A 19 10.45 -12.13 -11.07
N LEU A 20 9.62 -13.15 -11.34
CA LEU A 20 9.29 -14.22 -10.37
C LEU A 20 10.52 -14.96 -9.84
N SER A 21 11.52 -15.21 -10.68
CA SER A 21 12.74 -15.93 -10.31
C SER A 21 13.65 -15.20 -9.31
N ARG A 22 13.48 -13.86 -9.19
CA ARG A 22 14.28 -13.02 -8.28
C ARG A 22 13.60 -12.73 -6.94
N VAL A 23 12.33 -13.06 -6.79
CA VAL A 23 11.56 -12.83 -5.56
C VAL A 23 12.08 -13.70 -4.40
N VAL A 24 12.44 -14.95 -4.69
CA VAL A 24 12.93 -15.89 -3.66
C VAL A 24 14.25 -15.41 -3.04
N GLY A 25 15.19 -14.91 -3.85
CA GLY A 25 16.46 -14.35 -3.36
C GLY A 25 16.32 -13.07 -2.52
N ARG A 26 15.15 -12.41 -2.55
CA ARG A 26 14.88 -11.16 -1.81
C ARG A 26 14.06 -11.35 -0.55
N LEU A 27 13.58 -12.54 -0.29
CA LEU A 27 12.81 -12.83 0.91
C LEU A 27 13.52 -12.38 2.20
N PRO A 28 14.85 -12.63 2.38
CA PRO A 28 15.56 -12.13 3.55
C PRO A 28 15.57 -10.61 3.68
N TYR A 29 15.67 -9.89 2.55
CA TYR A 29 15.59 -8.43 2.53
C TYR A 29 14.21 -7.91 2.94
N LEU A 30 13.13 -8.47 2.37
CA LEU A 30 11.76 -8.11 2.73
C LEU A 30 11.45 -8.42 4.20
N LEU A 31 11.98 -9.51 4.75
CA LEU A 31 11.85 -9.85 6.16
C LEU A 31 12.59 -8.85 7.06
N ARG A 32 13.80 -8.42 6.67
CA ARG A 32 14.54 -7.36 7.38
C ARG A 32 13.81 -6.04 7.34
N LEU A 33 13.29 -5.64 6.16
CA LEU A 33 12.52 -4.42 6.00
C LEU A 33 11.25 -4.45 6.85
N LYS A 34 10.53 -5.56 6.84
CA LYS A 34 9.35 -5.77 7.70
C LYS A 34 9.69 -5.66 9.19
N ARG A 35 10.83 -6.23 9.61
CA ARG A 35 11.31 -6.11 11.00
C ARG A 35 11.65 -4.66 11.35
N LYS A 36 12.30 -3.93 10.45
CA LYS A 36 12.61 -2.51 10.62
C LYS A 36 11.34 -1.68 10.77
N ILE A 37 10.34 -1.88 9.90
CA ILE A 37 9.03 -1.22 9.99
C ILE A 37 8.34 -1.57 11.32
N LYS A 38 8.40 -2.84 11.75
CA LYS A 38 7.86 -3.24 13.05
C LYS A 38 8.48 -2.43 14.20
N ILE A 39 9.80 -2.30 14.23
CA ILE A 39 10.52 -1.53 15.26
C ILE A 39 10.11 -0.06 15.24
N LEU A 40 9.93 0.52 14.05
CA LEU A 40 9.46 1.91 13.92
C LEU A 40 8.05 2.10 14.48
N LEU A 41 7.14 1.18 14.17
CA LEU A 41 5.78 1.19 14.69
C LEU A 41 5.74 1.01 16.22
N ASP A 42 6.71 0.29 16.78
CA ASP A 42 6.80 0.07 18.25
C ASP A 42 7.38 1.29 18.98
N ASN A 43 8.28 2.08 18.36
CA ASN A 43 9.13 3.03 19.06
C ASN A 43 8.92 4.51 18.69
N ARG A 44 8.19 4.84 17.61
CA ARG A 44 8.13 6.23 17.11
C ARG A 44 6.79 6.94 17.20
N GLY A 45 5.79 6.38 17.89
CA GLY A 45 4.48 7.05 18.01
C GLY A 45 3.86 7.34 16.65
N ILE A 46 3.83 6.34 15.75
CA ILE A 46 3.29 6.48 14.39
C ILE A 46 1.77 6.52 14.48
N ASP A 47 1.16 7.59 14.00
CA ASP A 47 -0.29 7.78 13.98
C ASP A 47 -0.95 7.16 12.74
N LEU A 48 -0.24 7.17 11.60
CA LEU A 48 -0.77 6.73 10.32
C LEU A 48 0.28 5.99 9.50
N VAL A 49 -0.14 4.89 8.87
CA VAL A 49 0.62 4.17 7.84
C VAL A 49 -0.10 4.32 6.51
N ILE A 50 0.64 4.74 5.49
CA ILE A 50 0.12 4.86 4.13
C ILE A 50 0.87 3.87 3.22
N PRO A 51 0.40 2.62 3.07
CA PRO A 51 0.91 1.71 2.07
C PRO A 51 0.52 2.19 0.68
N ILE A 52 1.47 2.17 -0.24
CA ILE A 52 1.22 2.56 -1.64
C ILE A 52 1.47 1.34 -2.52
N ASP A 53 0.45 0.86 -3.26
CA ASP A 53 0.54 -0.30 -4.15
C ASP A 53 1.25 -1.51 -3.50
N PHE A 54 2.03 -2.29 -4.25
CA PHE A 54 2.88 -3.42 -3.81
C PHE A 54 2.20 -4.39 -2.82
N PRO A 55 1.08 -5.00 -3.19
CA PRO A 55 0.22 -5.76 -2.29
C PRO A 55 0.92 -6.97 -1.65
N GLY A 56 1.87 -7.59 -2.33
CA GLY A 56 2.59 -8.75 -1.81
C GLY A 56 3.28 -8.48 -0.47
N PHE A 57 3.84 -7.31 -0.29
CA PHE A 57 4.51 -6.88 0.93
C PHE A 57 3.56 -6.09 1.85
N ASN A 58 2.86 -5.12 1.28
CA ASN A 58 2.05 -4.17 2.03
C ASN A 58 0.87 -4.82 2.78
N MET A 59 0.32 -5.92 2.26
CA MET A 59 -0.66 -6.72 3.01
C MET A 59 -0.11 -7.24 4.35
N SER A 60 1.19 -7.45 4.47
CA SER A 60 1.81 -7.82 5.75
C SER A 60 1.99 -6.62 6.68
N ILE A 61 2.22 -5.43 6.12
CA ILE A 61 2.43 -4.19 6.87
C ILE A 61 1.12 -3.69 7.48
N ILE A 62 0.00 -3.70 6.73
CA ILE A 62 -1.30 -3.31 7.29
C ILE A 62 -1.70 -4.17 8.49
N GLY A 63 -1.38 -5.46 8.46
CA GLY A 63 -1.60 -6.33 9.61
C GLY A 63 -0.67 -6.04 10.80
N LEU A 64 0.52 -5.47 10.59
CA LEU A 64 1.40 -4.99 11.65
C LEU A 64 0.86 -3.71 12.29
N ALA A 65 0.41 -2.75 11.47
CA ALA A 65 -0.17 -1.50 11.92
C ALA A 65 -1.47 -1.72 12.71
N HIS A 66 -2.38 -2.53 12.16
CA HIS A 66 -3.66 -2.87 12.80
C HIS A 66 -3.48 -3.45 14.21
N ARG A 67 -2.54 -4.39 14.41
CA ARG A 67 -2.24 -4.97 15.74
C ARG A 67 -1.68 -3.97 16.76
N ARG A 68 -1.32 -2.78 16.32
CA ARG A 68 -0.78 -1.68 17.13
C ARG A 68 -1.74 -0.51 17.24
N ASN A 69 -2.97 -0.68 16.76
CA ASN A 69 -3.99 0.37 16.68
C ASN A 69 -3.51 1.61 15.89
N VAL A 70 -2.54 1.43 14.97
CA VAL A 70 -2.10 2.49 14.07
C VAL A 70 -3.03 2.55 12.88
N LYS A 71 -3.51 3.74 12.54
CA LYS A 71 -4.40 3.98 11.41
C LYS A 71 -3.75 3.62 10.08
N VAL A 72 -4.55 3.13 9.13
CA VAL A 72 -4.07 2.70 7.81
C VAL A 72 -4.92 3.31 6.70
N LEU A 73 -4.29 4.14 5.87
CA LEU A 73 -4.83 4.60 4.58
C LEU A 73 -4.09 3.87 3.46
N TYR A 74 -4.73 2.92 2.79
CA TYR A 74 -4.10 2.23 1.66
C TYR A 74 -4.33 2.99 0.36
N TYR A 75 -3.25 3.51 -0.24
CA TYR A 75 -3.29 4.20 -1.53
C TYR A 75 -2.92 3.24 -2.68
N VAL A 76 -3.65 3.29 -3.78
CA VAL A 76 -3.59 2.32 -4.88
C VAL A 76 -3.90 0.91 -4.35
N ALA A 77 -5.16 0.69 -4.02
CA ALA A 77 -5.62 -0.57 -3.43
C ALA A 77 -5.26 -1.79 -4.28
N PRO A 78 -5.02 -2.95 -3.65
CA PRO A 78 -4.72 -4.18 -4.38
C PRO A 78 -5.85 -4.55 -5.34
N LYS A 79 -5.51 -4.99 -6.54
CA LYS A 79 -6.47 -5.47 -7.56
C LYS A 79 -7.09 -6.82 -7.17
N VAL A 80 -7.80 -6.84 -6.04
CA VAL A 80 -8.39 -8.07 -5.47
C VAL A 80 -9.56 -8.60 -6.29
N TRP A 81 -10.16 -7.76 -7.12
CA TRP A 81 -11.15 -8.17 -8.11
C TRP A 81 -10.59 -9.16 -9.16
N ALA A 82 -9.27 -9.14 -9.37
CA ALA A 82 -8.59 -10.07 -10.25
C ALA A 82 -8.05 -11.33 -9.51
N TRP A 83 -7.77 -11.28 -8.20
CA TRP A 83 -6.94 -12.29 -7.53
C TRP A 83 -7.39 -12.69 -6.10
N GLY A 84 -8.68 -12.79 -5.83
CA GLY A 84 -9.17 -13.57 -4.70
C GLY A 84 -9.70 -12.82 -3.48
N SER A 85 -10.81 -13.35 -2.97
CA SER A 85 -11.66 -12.82 -1.89
C SER A 85 -11.02 -12.77 -0.49
N SER A 86 -10.05 -13.63 -0.19
CA SER A 86 -9.39 -13.67 1.13
C SER A 86 -8.64 -12.39 1.49
N ARG A 87 -8.15 -11.67 0.48
CA ARG A 87 -7.47 -10.38 0.66
C ARG A 87 -8.44 -9.26 1.02
N ILE A 88 -9.68 -9.32 0.54
CA ILE A 88 -10.73 -8.34 0.84
C ILE A 88 -11.03 -8.33 2.34
N ALA A 89 -11.24 -9.49 2.94
CA ALA A 89 -11.48 -9.61 4.37
C ALA A 89 -10.35 -9.01 5.22
N LYS A 90 -9.11 -9.17 4.76
CA LYS A 90 -7.95 -8.55 5.42
C LYS A 90 -7.89 -7.04 5.23
N LEU A 91 -8.18 -6.53 4.03
CA LEU A 91 -8.30 -5.09 3.78
C LEU A 91 -9.37 -4.47 4.67
N MET A 92 -10.58 -5.03 4.66
CA MET A 92 -11.70 -4.56 5.48
C MET A 92 -11.33 -4.48 6.96
N ARG A 93 -10.63 -5.48 7.48
CA ARG A 93 -10.26 -5.55 8.91
C ARG A 93 -9.06 -4.68 9.27
N CYS A 94 -8.10 -4.53 8.37
CA CYS A 94 -6.78 -3.96 8.67
C CYS A 94 -6.53 -2.58 8.04
N THR A 95 -7.53 -1.98 7.38
CA THR A 95 -7.43 -0.62 6.85
C THR A 95 -8.58 0.22 7.36
N ASP A 96 -8.31 1.49 7.67
CA ASP A 96 -9.32 2.47 8.03
C ASP A 96 -9.92 3.14 6.78
N SER A 97 -9.13 3.26 5.71
CA SER A 97 -9.57 3.81 4.43
C SER A 97 -8.76 3.26 3.26
N LEU A 98 -9.41 3.17 2.10
CA LEU A 98 -8.80 2.83 0.82
C LEU A 98 -8.94 4.02 -0.14
N ALA A 99 -7.82 4.54 -0.63
CA ALA A 99 -7.79 5.50 -1.72
C ALA A 99 -7.59 4.75 -3.03
N VAL A 100 -8.65 4.63 -3.83
CA VAL A 100 -8.66 3.88 -5.09
C VAL A 100 -8.49 4.79 -6.29
N ILE A 101 -7.88 4.27 -7.36
CA ILE A 101 -7.51 5.06 -8.54
C ILE A 101 -8.42 4.83 -9.75
N PHE A 102 -9.35 3.87 -9.67
CA PHE A 102 -10.38 3.66 -10.68
C PHE A 102 -11.78 3.86 -10.09
N PRO A 103 -12.72 4.52 -10.79
CA PRO A 103 -14.06 4.80 -10.27
C PRO A 103 -14.83 3.56 -9.83
N PHE A 104 -14.75 2.47 -10.59
CA PHE A 104 -15.45 1.22 -10.30
C PHE A 104 -14.94 0.53 -9.02
N GLU A 105 -13.71 0.78 -8.60
CA GLU A 105 -13.13 0.19 -7.38
C GLU A 105 -13.80 0.73 -6.12
N GLU A 106 -14.26 1.97 -6.13
CA GLU A 106 -14.94 2.55 -4.97
C GLU A 106 -16.21 1.75 -4.63
N GLU A 107 -17.08 1.54 -5.61
CA GLU A 107 -18.29 0.75 -5.42
C GLU A 107 -17.97 -0.70 -5.07
N PHE A 108 -17.00 -1.29 -5.80
CA PHE A 108 -16.57 -2.67 -5.57
C PHE A 108 -16.12 -2.91 -4.12
N PHE A 109 -15.33 -2.02 -3.54
CA PHE A 109 -14.84 -2.15 -2.17
C PHE A 109 -15.91 -1.78 -1.14
N ARG A 110 -16.71 -0.74 -1.38
CA ARG A 110 -17.76 -0.29 -0.46
C ARG A 110 -18.85 -1.32 -0.29
N THR A 111 -19.28 -1.98 -1.34
CA THR A 111 -20.28 -3.08 -1.28
C THR A 111 -19.77 -4.30 -0.51
N ARG A 112 -18.45 -4.37 -0.27
CA ARG A 112 -17.79 -5.43 0.53
C ARG A 112 -17.37 -4.97 1.92
N GLY A 113 -17.88 -3.81 2.38
CA GLY A 113 -17.66 -3.28 3.71
C GLY A 113 -16.34 -2.54 3.92
N CYS A 114 -15.57 -2.25 2.86
CA CYS A 114 -14.39 -1.41 2.98
C CYS A 114 -14.76 0.07 2.87
N ASN A 115 -14.12 0.94 3.66
CA ASN A 115 -14.23 2.38 3.50
C ASN A 115 -13.32 2.82 2.34
N ALA A 116 -13.85 2.80 1.12
CA ALA A 116 -13.12 3.16 -0.10
C ALA A 116 -13.60 4.49 -0.67
N ARG A 117 -12.65 5.26 -1.23
CA ARG A 117 -12.92 6.50 -1.94
C ARG A 117 -12.08 6.59 -3.21
N PHE A 118 -12.71 6.91 -4.32
CA PHE A 118 -12.04 7.24 -5.56
C PHE A 118 -11.35 8.60 -5.44
N VAL A 119 -10.05 8.65 -5.72
CA VAL A 119 -9.21 9.85 -5.57
C VAL A 119 -8.57 10.31 -6.88
N GLY A 120 -8.92 9.67 -8.00
CA GLY A 120 -8.30 9.93 -9.30
C GLY A 120 -7.04 9.08 -9.54
N HIS A 121 -6.64 9.01 -10.80
CA HIS A 121 -5.46 8.26 -11.21
C HIS A 121 -4.25 9.21 -11.27
N PRO A 122 -3.14 8.93 -10.55
CA PRO A 122 -2.01 9.86 -10.45
C PRO A 122 -1.33 10.18 -11.78
N LEU A 123 -1.47 9.34 -12.80
CA LEU A 123 -0.93 9.62 -14.13
C LEU A 123 -1.68 10.75 -14.86
N LEU A 124 -2.91 11.08 -14.45
CA LEU A 124 -3.66 12.17 -15.09
C LEU A 124 -3.00 13.52 -14.86
N ASP A 125 -2.28 13.69 -13.76
CA ASP A 125 -1.54 14.92 -13.44
C ASP A 125 -0.32 15.14 -14.37
N TRP A 126 0.11 14.08 -15.05
CA TRP A 126 1.28 14.10 -15.95
C TRP A 126 0.90 14.10 -17.43
N ILE A 127 -0.35 13.78 -17.76
CA ILE A 127 -0.84 13.78 -19.15
C ILE A 127 -1.31 15.18 -19.49
N GLN A 128 -0.55 15.88 -20.29
CA GLN A 128 -1.04 17.11 -20.94
C GLN A 128 -1.98 16.70 -22.07
N PRO A 129 -3.20 17.32 -22.17
CA PRO A 129 -4.02 17.13 -23.34
C PRO A 129 -3.22 17.53 -24.59
N LEU A 130 -3.24 16.70 -25.62
CA LEU A 130 -2.72 17.09 -26.93
C LEU A 130 -3.54 18.31 -27.37
N SER A 131 -2.88 19.45 -27.52
CA SER A 131 -3.49 20.61 -28.17
C SER A 131 -3.79 20.20 -29.63
N GLU A 132 -5.06 20.22 -30.02
CA GLU A 132 -5.47 20.12 -31.44
C GLU A 132 -4.91 21.26 -32.26
#